data_70e1b230348c296d89d68e2294c1ef81
#
_entry.id   70e1b230348c296d89d68e2294c1ef81
#
_cell.length_a   1.000
_cell.length_b   1.000
_cell.length_c   1.000
_cell.angle_alpha   90.00
_cell.angle_beta   90.00
_cell.angle_gamma   90.00
#
_symmetry.space_group_name_H-M   'P 1'
#
loop_
_entity.id
_entity.type
_entity.pdbx_description
1 polymer ?
#
loop_
_entity_poly.entity_id
_entity_poly.type
_entity_poly.pdbx_seq_one_letter_code
_entity_poly.pdbx_strand_id
1 'polypeptide(L)'
;MGVKEKRDRYKEEFRREILNSARELFIDVGYENFSMRRLAEKIDYSPTTIYHYFKNKDDLLFAVCEEVAEQFLTRLRHIRSVEHKPLETLRQSMLYLVEFAFDNPNQYKVFFLTRPNIYGTQEEFIKRESMARNSYFEFREIVQTCIKEGNFRHMDIDVLTQVLATAPHGLITMTLYRSSFPWVDHKVLAAALVDGLLRGFGK
;
A
#
# COMPACT_ATOMS: atom_id res chain seq x y z
N MET A 1 4.84 27.80 -23.95
CA MET A 1 4.49 27.45 -22.57
C MET A 1 4.05 28.71 -21.83
N GLY A 2 2.77 28.78 -21.47
CA GLY A 2 2.17 29.98 -20.87
C GLY A 2 2.58 30.17 -19.41
N VAL A 3 2.44 31.38 -18.87
CA VAL A 3 2.74 31.72 -17.45
C VAL A 3 1.94 30.84 -16.49
N LYS A 4 0.70 30.52 -16.82
CA LYS A 4 -0.18 29.65 -16.03
C LYS A 4 0.39 28.22 -15.94
N GLU A 5 0.82 27.62 -17.07
CA GLU A 5 1.41 26.28 -17.12
C GLU A 5 2.70 26.18 -16.31
N LYS A 6 3.55 27.22 -16.35
CA LYS A 6 4.77 27.27 -15.51
C LYS A 6 4.43 27.29 -14.03
N ARG A 7 3.42 28.08 -13.63
CA ARG A 7 2.99 28.18 -12.24
C ARG A 7 2.38 26.88 -11.73
N ASP A 8 1.55 26.23 -12.54
CA ASP A 8 0.91 24.97 -12.16
C ASP A 8 1.95 23.84 -12.04
N ARG A 9 2.93 23.79 -12.94
CA ARG A 9 4.07 22.86 -12.85
C ARG A 9 4.90 23.09 -11.60
N TYR A 10 5.25 24.33 -11.28
CA TYR A 10 5.99 24.65 -10.06
C TYR A 10 5.23 24.23 -8.80
N LYS A 11 3.92 24.43 -8.75
CA LYS A 11 3.08 23.99 -7.64
C LYS A 11 3.11 22.47 -7.47
N GLU A 12 3.07 21.72 -8.57
CA GLU A 12 3.10 20.26 -8.53
C GLU A 12 4.47 19.73 -8.15
N GLU A 13 5.55 20.34 -8.66
CA GLU A 13 6.93 20.03 -8.28
C GLU A 13 7.14 20.26 -6.78
N PHE A 14 6.69 21.39 -6.26
CA PHE A 14 6.80 21.70 -4.84
C PHE A 14 5.92 20.81 -3.96
N ARG A 15 4.70 20.48 -4.40
CA ARG A 15 3.85 19.51 -3.71
C ARG A 15 4.53 18.15 -3.58
N ARG A 16 5.22 17.71 -4.62
CA ARG A 16 5.98 16.46 -4.64
C ARG A 16 7.19 16.51 -3.70
N GLU A 17 7.89 17.64 -3.64
CA GLU A 17 8.98 17.87 -2.69
C GLU A 17 8.50 17.75 -1.23
N ILE A 18 7.36 18.37 -0.90
CA ILE A 18 6.73 18.24 0.42
C ILE A 18 6.42 16.77 0.74
N LEU A 19 5.82 16.02 -0.19
CA LEU A 19 5.46 14.60 0.01
C LEU A 19 6.68 13.71 0.20
N ASN A 20 7.74 13.90 -0.59
CA ASN A 20 8.98 13.14 -0.45
C ASN A 20 9.62 13.37 0.90
N SER A 21 9.75 14.63 1.31
CA SER A 21 10.36 15.00 2.60
C SER A 21 9.49 14.57 3.79
N ALA A 22 8.16 14.59 3.63
CA ALA A 22 7.23 14.09 4.64
C ALA A 22 7.35 12.57 4.80
N ARG A 23 7.46 11.82 3.70
CA ARG A 23 7.67 10.37 3.72
C ARG A 23 8.94 10.01 4.49
N GLU A 24 10.05 10.65 4.16
CA GLU A 24 11.30 10.47 4.89
C GLU A 24 11.15 10.78 6.39
N LEU A 25 10.51 11.89 6.71
CA LEU A 25 10.33 12.30 8.11
C LEU A 25 9.39 11.35 8.86
N PHE A 26 8.31 10.83 8.25
CA PHE A 26 7.47 9.79 8.85
C PHE A 26 8.25 8.50 9.13
N ILE A 27 9.20 8.15 8.26
CA ILE A 27 10.08 7.00 8.43
C ILE A 27 11.04 7.23 9.60
N ASP A 28 11.69 8.40 9.65
CA ASP A 28 12.76 8.72 10.60
C ASP A 28 12.25 8.87 12.03
N VAL A 29 11.17 9.63 12.21
CA VAL A 29 10.69 9.99 13.56
C VAL A 29 9.35 9.34 13.94
N GLY A 30 8.68 8.69 13.01
CA GLY A 30 7.34 8.14 13.19
C GLY A 30 6.24 9.19 13.20
N TYR A 31 4.98 8.72 13.06
CA TYR A 31 3.82 9.61 13.01
C TYR A 31 3.66 10.48 14.28
N GLU A 32 3.89 9.92 15.48
CA GLU A 32 3.66 10.64 16.75
C GLU A 32 4.61 11.83 16.92
N ASN A 33 5.85 11.69 16.49
CA ASN A 33 6.87 12.74 16.59
C ASN A 33 6.96 13.64 15.36
N PHE A 34 6.12 13.41 14.36
CA PHE A 34 6.03 14.27 13.18
C PHE A 34 5.32 15.57 13.52
N SER A 35 5.82 16.70 12.98
CA SER A 35 5.10 17.97 12.98
C SER A 35 5.30 18.73 11.67
N MET A 36 4.29 19.53 11.28
CA MET A 36 4.36 20.41 10.10
C MET A 36 5.52 21.41 10.20
N ARG A 37 5.85 21.85 11.40
CA ARG A 37 6.99 22.74 11.64
C ARG A 37 8.32 22.03 11.34
N ARG A 38 8.48 20.81 11.81
CA ARG A 38 9.68 19.99 11.56
C ARG A 38 9.89 19.70 10.08
N LEU A 39 8.79 19.44 9.36
CA LEU A 39 8.83 19.30 7.92
C LEU A 39 9.25 20.60 7.23
N ALA A 40 8.70 21.74 7.64
CA ALA A 40 9.04 23.05 7.10
C ALA A 40 10.55 23.37 7.29
N GLU A 41 11.08 23.10 8.49
CA GLU A 41 12.49 23.23 8.79
C GLU A 41 13.36 22.33 7.90
N LYS A 42 12.92 21.07 7.63
CA LYS A 42 13.63 20.12 6.77
C LYS A 42 13.76 20.59 5.32
N ILE A 43 12.75 21.26 4.78
CA ILE A 43 12.72 21.70 3.38
C ILE A 43 13.02 23.21 3.21
N ASP A 44 13.43 23.88 4.28
CA ASP A 44 13.78 25.33 4.31
C ASP A 44 12.64 26.26 3.85
N TYR A 45 11.42 25.95 4.31
CA TYR A 45 10.23 26.78 4.07
C TYR A 45 9.50 27.15 5.37
N SER A 46 8.56 28.09 5.26
CA SER A 46 7.71 28.41 6.41
C SER A 46 6.61 27.33 6.59
N PRO A 47 6.19 27.05 7.84
CA PRO A 47 5.04 26.16 8.07
C PRO A 47 3.77 26.64 7.34
N THR A 48 3.56 27.94 7.23
CA THR A 48 2.44 28.56 6.51
C THR A 48 2.45 28.13 5.04
N THR A 49 3.62 28.04 4.40
CA THR A 49 3.74 27.58 3.01
C THR A 49 3.23 26.16 2.85
N ILE A 50 3.57 25.26 3.79
CA ILE A 50 3.11 23.87 3.73
C ILE A 50 1.61 23.78 3.97
N TYR A 51 1.05 24.57 4.89
CA TYR A 51 -0.40 24.61 5.15
C TYR A 51 -1.24 25.07 3.95
N HIS A 52 -0.65 25.72 2.95
CA HIS A 52 -1.33 25.99 1.68
C HIS A 52 -1.56 24.72 0.83
N TYR A 53 -0.80 23.66 1.05
CA TYR A 53 -0.88 22.40 0.32
C TYR A 53 -1.57 21.29 1.11
N PHE A 54 -1.35 21.24 2.42
CA PHE A 54 -1.87 20.18 3.30
C PHE A 54 -2.41 20.78 4.60
N LYS A 55 -3.65 20.45 4.93
CA LYS A 55 -4.37 21.06 6.07
C LYS A 55 -3.74 20.71 7.43
N ASN A 56 -3.20 19.52 7.56
CA ASN A 56 -2.59 18.99 8.79
C ASN A 56 -1.74 17.75 8.47
N LYS A 57 -1.14 17.15 9.51
CA LYS A 57 -0.30 15.96 9.35
C LYS A 57 -1.06 14.72 8.88
N ASP A 58 -2.37 14.63 9.15
CA ASP A 58 -3.19 13.50 8.69
C ASP A 58 -3.48 13.59 7.19
N ASP A 59 -3.78 14.79 6.69
CA ASP A 59 -3.95 15.05 5.27
C ASP A 59 -2.67 14.74 4.47
N LEU A 60 -1.54 15.09 5.05
CA LEU A 60 -0.22 14.80 4.49
C LEU A 60 0.10 13.29 4.51
N LEU A 61 -0.13 12.61 5.65
CA LEU A 61 0.06 11.16 5.74
C LEU A 61 -0.88 10.42 4.78
N PHE A 62 -2.15 10.85 4.68
CA PHE A 62 -3.09 10.30 3.72
C PHE A 62 -2.55 10.39 2.29
N ALA A 63 -2.03 11.56 1.89
CA ALA A 63 -1.46 11.74 0.55
C ALA A 63 -0.21 10.87 0.31
N VAL A 64 0.66 10.69 1.32
CA VAL A 64 1.80 9.76 1.25
C VAL A 64 1.33 8.31 1.10
N CYS A 65 0.27 7.90 1.82
CA CYS A 65 -0.31 6.57 1.71
C CYS A 65 -0.95 6.34 0.33
N GLU A 66 -1.62 7.35 -0.22
CA GLU A 66 -2.22 7.27 -1.56
C GLU A 66 -1.18 7.03 -2.67
N GLU A 67 0.01 7.65 -2.58
CA GLU A 67 1.10 7.38 -3.53
C GLU A 67 1.58 5.93 -3.48
N VAL A 68 1.68 5.35 -2.28
CA VAL A 68 2.03 3.92 -2.12
C VAL A 68 0.93 3.03 -2.69
N ALA A 69 -0.32 3.36 -2.38
CA ALA A 69 -1.48 2.61 -2.88
C ALA A 69 -1.60 2.67 -4.41
N GLU A 70 -1.27 3.80 -5.04
CA GLU A 70 -1.22 3.95 -6.50
C GLU A 70 -0.17 3.02 -7.13
N GLN A 71 1.01 2.89 -6.51
CA GLN A 71 2.04 1.96 -6.96
C GLN A 71 1.52 0.51 -6.90
N PHE A 72 0.83 0.13 -5.80
CA PHE A 72 0.19 -1.18 -5.67
C PHE A 72 -0.84 -1.41 -6.76
N LEU A 73 -1.76 -0.49 -6.95
CA LEU A 73 -2.80 -0.59 -7.97
C LEU A 73 -2.21 -0.75 -9.37
N THR A 74 -1.21 0.07 -9.69
CA THR A 74 -0.50 0.00 -10.98
C THR A 74 0.14 -1.37 -11.19
N ARG A 75 0.78 -1.91 -10.16
CA ARG A 75 1.42 -3.23 -10.24
C ARG A 75 0.40 -4.36 -10.36
N LEU A 76 -0.69 -4.33 -9.60
CA LEU A 76 -1.76 -5.33 -9.70
C LEU A 76 -2.37 -5.35 -11.12
N ARG A 77 -2.65 -4.18 -11.66
CA ARG A 77 -3.15 -4.04 -13.04
C ARG A 77 -2.15 -4.56 -14.08
N HIS A 78 -0.87 -4.28 -13.88
CA HIS A 78 0.18 -4.80 -14.75
C HIS A 78 0.25 -6.33 -14.70
N ILE A 79 0.27 -6.94 -13.50
CA ILE A 79 0.25 -8.41 -13.34
C ILE A 79 -0.94 -8.99 -14.08
N ARG A 80 -2.14 -8.43 -13.88
CA ARG A 80 -3.37 -8.89 -14.54
C ARG A 80 -3.35 -8.72 -16.05
N SER A 81 -2.63 -7.74 -16.58
CA SER A 81 -2.55 -7.51 -18.04
C SER A 81 -1.62 -8.45 -18.79
N VAL A 82 -0.62 -8.99 -18.10
CA VAL A 82 0.41 -9.86 -18.70
C VAL A 82 0.21 -11.34 -18.38
N GLU A 83 -0.39 -11.67 -17.25
CA GLU A 83 -0.68 -13.04 -16.84
C GLU A 83 -2.15 -13.37 -17.14
N HIS A 84 -2.35 -14.46 -17.89
CA HIS A 84 -3.69 -14.85 -18.35
C HIS A 84 -4.31 -16.01 -17.55
N LYS A 85 -3.56 -16.60 -16.61
CA LYS A 85 -4.07 -17.65 -15.72
C LYS A 85 -4.51 -17.03 -14.40
N PRO A 86 -5.80 -17.01 -14.07
CA PRO A 86 -6.31 -16.30 -12.90
C PRO A 86 -5.61 -16.69 -11.58
N LEU A 87 -5.37 -17.98 -11.39
CA LEU A 87 -4.71 -18.46 -10.17
C LEU A 87 -3.25 -17.99 -10.07
N GLU A 88 -2.53 -17.92 -11.20
CA GLU A 88 -1.15 -17.40 -11.22
C GLU A 88 -1.14 -15.88 -11.07
N THR A 89 -2.09 -15.15 -11.65
CA THR A 89 -2.30 -13.71 -11.40
C THR A 89 -2.47 -13.44 -9.90
N LEU A 90 -3.31 -14.22 -9.23
CA LEU A 90 -3.54 -14.11 -7.80
C LEU A 90 -2.27 -14.43 -7.00
N ARG A 91 -1.59 -15.52 -7.37
CA ARG A 91 -0.31 -15.90 -6.76
C ARG A 91 0.72 -14.79 -6.84
N GLN A 92 0.96 -14.23 -8.01
CA GLN A 92 1.91 -13.15 -8.23
C GLN A 92 1.51 -11.87 -7.48
N SER A 93 0.21 -11.57 -7.40
CA SER A 93 -0.29 -10.43 -6.64
C SER A 93 0.00 -10.54 -5.14
N MET A 94 -0.14 -11.74 -4.56
CA MET A 94 0.18 -12.00 -3.16
C MET A 94 1.69 -11.96 -2.89
N LEU A 95 2.49 -12.55 -3.78
CA LEU A 95 3.96 -12.52 -3.67
C LEU A 95 4.51 -11.10 -3.81
N TYR A 96 3.93 -10.28 -4.69
CA TYR A 96 4.33 -8.89 -4.85
C TYR A 96 4.21 -8.08 -3.56
N LEU A 97 3.16 -8.30 -2.75
CA LEU A 97 3.04 -7.62 -1.45
C LEU A 97 4.22 -7.94 -0.53
N VAL A 98 4.66 -9.21 -0.51
CA VAL A 98 5.83 -9.61 0.28
C VAL A 98 7.11 -8.98 -0.26
N GLU A 99 7.33 -9.07 -1.56
CA GLU A 99 8.49 -8.47 -2.24
C GLU A 99 8.57 -6.96 -1.96
N PHE A 100 7.46 -6.24 -2.16
CA PHE A 100 7.38 -4.81 -1.85
C PHE A 100 7.76 -4.51 -0.40
N ALA A 101 7.27 -5.28 0.55
CA ALA A 101 7.52 -5.04 1.97
C ALA A 101 8.99 -5.25 2.35
N PHE A 102 9.67 -6.22 1.73
CA PHE A 102 11.10 -6.46 1.97
C PHE A 102 12.01 -5.48 1.23
N ASP A 103 11.61 -5.07 0.02
CA ASP A 103 12.35 -4.05 -0.74
C ASP A 103 12.15 -2.64 -0.18
N ASN A 104 10.98 -2.38 0.44
CA ASN A 104 10.59 -1.06 0.95
C ASN A 104 10.01 -1.12 2.37
N PRO A 105 10.75 -1.63 3.38
CA PRO A 105 10.20 -1.94 4.71
C PRO A 105 9.64 -0.70 5.43
N ASN A 106 10.24 0.45 5.22
CA ASN A 106 9.80 1.70 5.80
C ASN A 106 8.50 2.22 5.16
N GLN A 107 8.35 2.10 3.83
CA GLN A 107 7.11 2.46 3.16
C GLN A 107 5.96 1.53 3.57
N TYR A 108 6.25 0.22 3.66
CA TYR A 108 5.30 -0.76 4.18
C TYR A 108 4.84 -0.39 5.59
N LYS A 109 5.77 -0.03 6.49
CA LYS A 109 5.46 0.41 7.86
C LYS A 109 4.57 1.65 7.87
N VAL A 110 4.92 2.67 7.08
CA VAL A 110 4.14 3.92 7.01
C VAL A 110 2.72 3.66 6.52
N PHE A 111 2.57 2.90 5.45
CA PHE A 111 1.28 2.65 4.83
C PHE A 111 0.38 1.70 5.63
N PHE A 112 0.91 0.56 6.08
CA PHE A 112 0.08 -0.50 6.68
C PHE A 112 0.04 -0.47 8.21
N LEU A 113 1.04 0.10 8.90
CA LEU A 113 1.21 -0.07 10.34
C LEU A 113 1.18 1.24 11.14
N THR A 114 1.30 2.41 10.49
CA THR A 114 1.50 3.67 11.22
C THR A 114 0.20 4.21 11.83
N ARG A 115 -0.87 4.25 11.05
CA ARG A 115 -2.18 4.78 11.48
C ARG A 115 -3.31 4.02 10.79
N PRO A 116 -3.82 2.95 11.41
CA PRO A 116 -4.82 2.08 10.77
C PRO A 116 -6.08 2.81 10.28
N ASN A 117 -6.49 3.88 10.96
CA ASN A 117 -7.72 4.61 10.67
C ASN A 117 -7.53 5.84 9.75
N ILE A 118 -6.40 5.94 9.03
CA ILE A 118 -6.16 7.10 8.14
C ILE A 118 -7.22 7.22 7.03
N TYR A 119 -7.85 6.13 6.65
CA TYR A 119 -8.92 6.07 5.65
C TYR A 119 -10.33 6.21 6.25
N GLY A 120 -10.43 6.48 7.57
CA GLY A 120 -11.71 6.63 8.26
C GLY A 120 -12.34 5.31 8.70
N THR A 121 -13.67 5.32 8.81
CA THR A 121 -14.49 4.14 9.11
C THR A 121 -14.57 3.19 7.91
N GLN A 122 -15.09 1.97 8.13
CA GLN A 122 -15.35 1.02 7.04
C GLN A 122 -16.28 1.61 5.97
N GLU A 123 -17.30 2.35 6.37
CA GLU A 123 -18.23 2.99 5.45
C GLU A 123 -17.55 4.10 4.63
N GLU A 124 -16.71 4.91 5.26
CA GLU A 124 -15.93 5.96 4.59
C GLU A 124 -14.92 5.34 3.62
N PHE A 125 -14.22 4.26 4.00
CA PHE A 125 -13.31 3.55 3.10
C PHE A 125 -14.01 3.06 1.84
N ILE A 126 -15.21 2.49 1.97
CA ILE A 126 -15.97 1.96 0.82
C ILE A 126 -16.48 3.08 -0.08
N LYS A 127 -16.96 4.20 0.49
CA LYS A 127 -17.59 5.30 -0.26
C LYS A 127 -16.59 6.29 -0.85
N ARG A 128 -15.47 6.51 -0.17
CA ARG A 128 -14.47 7.50 -0.58
C ARG A 128 -13.62 6.95 -1.71
N GLU A 129 -13.55 7.66 -2.84
CA GLU A 129 -12.57 7.39 -3.89
C GLU A 129 -11.16 7.57 -3.32
N SER A 130 -10.35 6.51 -3.40
CA SER A 130 -8.95 6.49 -2.96
C SER A 130 -8.18 5.39 -3.69
N MET A 131 -6.87 5.54 -3.81
CA MET A 131 -6.00 4.53 -4.43
C MET A 131 -5.94 3.26 -3.57
N ALA A 132 -5.98 3.39 -2.25
CA ALA A 132 -6.05 2.24 -1.35
C ALA A 132 -7.32 1.42 -1.55
N ARG A 133 -8.48 2.09 -1.65
CA ARG A 133 -9.76 1.44 -1.97
C ARG A 133 -9.69 0.75 -3.34
N ASN A 134 -9.20 1.44 -4.34
CA ASN A 134 -9.11 0.91 -5.69
C ASN A 134 -8.15 -0.29 -5.76
N SER A 135 -7.04 -0.29 -5.01
CA SER A 135 -6.13 -1.43 -4.90
C SER A 135 -6.81 -2.65 -4.26
N TYR A 136 -7.60 -2.44 -3.20
CA TYR A 136 -8.37 -3.52 -2.56
C TYR A 136 -9.39 -4.12 -3.52
N PHE A 137 -10.15 -3.29 -4.24
CA PHE A 137 -11.15 -3.80 -5.18
C PHE A 137 -10.52 -4.44 -6.42
N GLU A 138 -9.36 -3.98 -6.89
CA GLU A 138 -8.61 -4.65 -7.95
C GLU A 138 -8.17 -6.06 -7.50
N PHE A 139 -7.64 -6.20 -6.28
CA PHE A 139 -7.30 -7.51 -5.73
C PHE A 139 -8.54 -8.41 -5.58
N ARG A 140 -9.66 -7.86 -5.11
CA ARG A 140 -10.94 -8.57 -5.00
C ARG A 140 -11.46 -9.07 -6.36
N GLU A 141 -11.29 -8.29 -7.43
CA GLU A 141 -11.64 -8.70 -8.80
C GLU A 141 -10.76 -9.86 -9.28
N ILE A 142 -9.48 -9.89 -8.92
CA ILE A 142 -8.59 -11.04 -9.23
C ILE A 142 -9.12 -12.31 -8.53
N VAL A 143 -9.46 -12.22 -7.25
CA VAL A 143 -10.07 -13.33 -6.49
C VAL A 143 -11.40 -13.77 -7.10
N GLN A 144 -12.26 -12.81 -7.48
CA GLN A 144 -13.55 -13.09 -8.12
C GLN A 144 -13.38 -13.85 -9.44
N THR A 145 -12.36 -13.51 -10.22
CA THR A 145 -12.06 -14.20 -11.47
C THR A 145 -11.65 -15.65 -11.20
N CYS A 146 -10.83 -15.90 -10.18
CA CYS A 146 -10.47 -17.27 -9.77
C CYS A 146 -11.68 -18.11 -9.33
N ILE A 147 -12.65 -17.48 -8.64
CA ILE A 147 -13.91 -18.16 -8.25
C ILE A 147 -14.72 -18.52 -9.50
N LYS A 148 -14.91 -17.56 -10.42
CA LYS A 148 -15.69 -17.76 -11.67
C LYS A 148 -15.09 -18.88 -12.55
N GLU A 149 -13.77 -18.97 -12.62
CA GLU A 149 -13.04 -20.01 -13.35
C GLU A 149 -13.01 -21.37 -12.61
N GLY A 150 -13.64 -21.43 -11.44
CA GLY A 150 -13.76 -22.67 -10.69
C GLY A 150 -12.49 -23.13 -9.99
N ASN A 151 -11.51 -22.25 -9.76
CA ASN A 151 -10.26 -22.61 -9.08
C ASN A 151 -10.46 -22.87 -7.58
N PHE A 152 -11.49 -22.28 -6.97
CA PHE A 152 -11.77 -22.41 -5.55
C PHE A 152 -13.09 -23.14 -5.26
N ARG A 153 -13.14 -23.84 -4.13
CA ARG A 153 -14.41 -24.36 -3.58
C ARG A 153 -15.36 -23.20 -3.29
N HIS A 154 -16.65 -23.51 -3.19
CA HIS A 154 -17.68 -22.50 -2.89
C HIS A 154 -17.40 -21.83 -1.53
N MET A 155 -17.28 -20.50 -1.53
CA MET A 155 -16.88 -19.71 -0.39
C MET A 155 -17.33 -18.26 -0.61
N ASP A 156 -17.62 -17.55 0.49
CA ASP A 156 -17.90 -16.12 0.44
C ASP A 156 -16.68 -15.36 -0.09
N ILE A 157 -16.91 -14.48 -1.08
CA ILE A 157 -15.83 -13.77 -1.76
C ILE A 157 -15.08 -12.82 -0.83
N ASP A 158 -15.80 -12.14 0.09
CA ASP A 158 -15.16 -11.16 0.96
C ASP A 158 -14.33 -11.86 2.04
N VAL A 159 -14.80 -13.01 2.54
CA VAL A 159 -14.01 -13.88 3.45
C VAL A 159 -12.74 -14.35 2.74
N LEU A 160 -12.85 -14.91 1.53
CA LEU A 160 -11.70 -15.41 0.80
C LEU A 160 -10.71 -14.29 0.47
N THR A 161 -11.20 -13.15 -0.03
CA THR A 161 -10.37 -11.99 -0.35
C THR A 161 -9.60 -11.51 0.87
N GLN A 162 -10.27 -11.35 2.02
CA GLN A 162 -9.64 -10.85 3.24
C GLN A 162 -8.63 -11.83 3.81
N VAL A 163 -8.90 -13.13 3.79
CA VAL A 163 -7.91 -14.15 4.22
C VAL A 163 -6.67 -14.10 3.34
N LEU A 164 -6.84 -14.09 2.01
CA LEU A 164 -5.71 -14.04 1.07
C LEU A 164 -4.95 -12.72 1.14
N ALA A 165 -5.62 -11.60 1.39
CA ALA A 165 -4.97 -10.31 1.57
C ALA A 165 -4.21 -10.21 2.91
N THR A 166 -4.74 -10.74 4.01
CA THR A 166 -4.16 -10.58 5.36
C THR A 166 -3.05 -11.57 5.68
N ALA A 167 -3.07 -12.78 5.12
CA ALA A 167 -2.09 -13.81 5.44
C ALA A 167 -0.63 -13.39 5.16
N PRO A 168 -0.29 -12.75 4.02
CA PRO A 168 1.06 -12.24 3.78
C PRO A 168 1.52 -11.20 4.78
N HIS A 169 0.61 -10.37 5.33
CA HIS A 169 0.97 -9.38 6.36
C HIS A 169 1.47 -10.02 7.65
N GLY A 170 0.92 -11.17 8.04
CA GLY A 170 1.41 -11.95 9.17
C GLY A 170 2.87 -12.40 8.97
N LEU A 171 3.18 -12.95 7.80
CA LEU A 171 4.55 -13.32 7.44
C LEU A 171 5.47 -12.09 7.47
N ILE A 172 5.10 -11.04 6.77
CA ILE A 172 5.90 -9.80 6.66
C ILE A 172 6.20 -9.22 8.04
N THR A 173 5.18 -9.03 8.87
CA THR A 173 5.35 -8.40 10.19
C THR A 173 6.21 -9.25 11.12
N MET A 174 6.02 -10.57 11.10
CA MET A 174 6.82 -11.46 11.92
C MET A 174 8.29 -11.50 11.48
N THR A 175 8.55 -11.58 10.18
CA THR A 175 9.92 -11.71 9.67
C THR A 175 10.68 -10.37 9.70
N LEU A 176 10.05 -9.25 9.40
CA LEU A 176 10.72 -7.93 9.44
C LEU A 176 11.00 -7.43 10.85
N TYR A 177 10.07 -7.67 11.81
CA TYR A 177 10.16 -7.07 13.15
C TYR A 177 10.62 -8.02 14.25
N ARG A 178 10.89 -9.30 13.93
CA ARG A 178 11.50 -10.28 14.83
C ARG A 178 12.81 -10.82 14.26
N SER A 179 13.75 -9.95 14.04
CA SER A 179 15.05 -10.26 13.40
C SER A 179 15.92 -11.26 14.17
N SER A 180 15.71 -11.43 15.49
CA SER A 180 16.43 -12.41 16.32
C SER A 180 15.94 -13.86 16.14
N PHE A 181 14.79 -14.07 15.50
CA PHE A 181 14.31 -15.42 15.23
C PHE A 181 15.00 -15.99 13.99
N PRO A 182 15.40 -17.28 13.97
CA PRO A 182 16.12 -17.88 12.83
C PRO A 182 15.16 -18.19 11.67
N TRP A 183 14.67 -17.16 11.00
CA TRP A 183 13.77 -17.30 9.87
C TRP A 183 14.46 -17.95 8.66
N VAL A 184 13.74 -18.80 7.98
CA VAL A 184 14.10 -19.24 6.61
C VAL A 184 13.94 -18.02 5.69
N ASP A 185 14.63 -18.06 4.55
CA ASP A 185 14.52 -16.99 3.54
C ASP A 185 13.06 -16.60 3.26
N HIS A 186 12.78 -15.31 3.28
CA HIS A 186 11.41 -14.78 3.18
C HIS A 186 10.72 -15.14 1.85
N LYS A 187 11.47 -15.30 0.74
CA LYS A 187 10.91 -15.72 -0.55
C LYS A 187 10.44 -17.18 -0.51
N VAL A 188 11.19 -18.03 0.18
CA VAL A 188 10.80 -19.44 0.40
C VAL A 188 9.56 -19.51 1.28
N LEU A 189 9.53 -18.74 2.37
CA LEU A 189 8.35 -18.67 3.27
C LEU A 189 7.12 -18.13 2.54
N ALA A 190 7.28 -17.08 1.74
CA ALA A 190 6.19 -16.47 0.98
C ALA A 190 5.62 -17.45 -0.04
N ALA A 191 6.48 -18.13 -0.81
CA ALA A 191 6.03 -19.14 -1.77
C ALA A 191 5.27 -20.27 -1.06
N ALA A 192 5.80 -20.80 0.03
CA ALA A 192 5.17 -21.88 0.79
C ALA A 192 3.80 -21.44 1.38
N LEU A 193 3.71 -20.22 1.93
CA LEU A 193 2.47 -19.66 2.46
C LEU A 193 1.43 -19.51 1.35
N VAL A 194 1.78 -18.82 0.26
CA VAL A 194 0.86 -18.52 -0.84
C VAL A 194 0.40 -19.81 -1.50
N ASP A 195 1.30 -20.70 -1.86
CA ASP A 195 0.97 -21.98 -2.50
C ASP A 195 0.14 -22.87 -1.57
N GLY A 196 0.41 -22.83 -0.26
CA GLY A 196 -0.37 -23.54 0.76
C GLY A 196 -1.81 -23.03 0.83
N LEU A 197 -2.01 -21.72 0.85
CA LEU A 197 -3.33 -21.08 0.88
C LEU A 197 -4.12 -21.39 -0.41
N LEU A 198 -3.50 -21.22 -1.58
CA LEU A 198 -4.17 -21.46 -2.85
C LEU A 198 -4.59 -22.92 -3.01
N ARG A 199 -3.76 -23.89 -2.59
CA ARG A 199 -4.15 -25.31 -2.54
C ARG A 199 -5.21 -25.59 -1.49
N GLY A 200 -5.10 -24.97 -0.29
CA GLY A 200 -6.04 -25.20 0.81
C GLY A 200 -7.47 -24.74 0.51
N PHE A 201 -7.63 -23.70 -0.29
CA PHE A 201 -8.94 -23.22 -0.76
C PHE A 201 -9.34 -23.75 -2.13
N GLY A 202 -8.41 -24.39 -2.85
CA GLY A 202 -8.66 -25.02 -4.14
C GLY A 202 -9.71 -26.15 -4.11
N LYS A 203 -10.19 -26.50 -5.27
CA LYS A 203 -11.05 -27.70 -5.47
C LYS A 203 -10.23 -28.96 -5.44
#